data_84a9186e4854e92aa2bb3b23cf1ee950
#
_entry.id   84a9186e4854e92aa2bb3b23cf1ee950
#
_cell.length_a   1.000
_cell.length_b   1.000
_cell.length_c   1.000
_cell.angle_alpha   90.00
_cell.angle_beta   90.00
_cell.angle_gamma   90.00
#
_symmetry.space_group_name_H-M   'P 1'
#
loop_
_entity.id
_entity.type
_entity.pdbx_description
1 polymer ?
#
loop_
_entity_poly.entity_id
_entity_poly.type
_entity_poly.pdbx_seq_one_letter_code
_entity_poly.pdbx_strand_id
1 'polypeptide(L)'
;MKIIAILAAALAAGAALAQAPPEYLKRVADSYRAAFSTYERDGVVTREQVRGNLLLEVYFDDIDINRDGVITRAELERFLANLPARAT
;
A
#
# COMPACT_ATOMS: atom_id res chain seq x y z
N MET A 1 -14.15 2.13 -30.40
CA MET A 1 -14.68 2.60 -29.13
C MET A 1 -13.97 1.98 -27.97
N LYS A 2 -13.94 0.67 -27.92
CA LYS A 2 -13.28 -0.01 -26.81
C LYS A 2 -11.79 0.20 -26.79
N ILE A 3 -11.22 0.43 -27.95
CA ILE A 3 -9.78 0.68 -28.07
C ILE A 3 -9.39 1.95 -27.35
N ILE A 4 -10.27 2.93 -27.36
CA ILE A 4 -10.00 4.19 -26.69
C ILE A 4 -9.88 4.01 -25.19
N ALA A 5 -10.73 3.17 -24.62
CA ALA A 5 -10.69 2.91 -23.19
C ALA A 5 -9.40 2.20 -22.80
N ILE A 6 -8.94 1.28 -23.65
CA ILE A 6 -7.70 0.58 -23.38
C ILE A 6 -6.52 1.54 -23.41
N LEU A 7 -6.55 2.45 -24.38
CA LEU A 7 -5.48 3.42 -24.50
C LEU A 7 -5.40 4.33 -23.28
N ALA A 8 -6.55 4.74 -22.80
CA ALA A 8 -6.60 5.60 -21.62
C ALA A 8 -5.98 4.89 -20.40
N ALA A 9 -6.28 3.62 -20.25
CA ALA A 9 -5.74 2.85 -19.14
C ALA A 9 -4.22 2.75 -19.23
N ALA A 10 -3.70 2.59 -20.44
CA ALA A 10 -2.26 2.47 -20.60
C ALA A 10 -1.53 3.76 -20.23
N LEU A 11 -2.15 4.89 -20.47
CA LEU A 11 -1.51 6.18 -20.19
C LEU A 11 -1.51 6.54 -18.72
N ALA A 12 -2.38 5.93 -17.94
CA ALA A 12 -2.55 6.31 -16.55
C ALA A 12 -2.12 5.21 -15.61
N ALA A 13 -0.86 4.80 -15.71
CA ALA A 13 -0.36 3.72 -14.87
C ALA A 13 -0.50 4.07 -13.38
N GLY A 14 -0.17 5.30 -13.00
CA GLY A 14 -0.31 5.72 -11.60
C GLY A 14 -1.76 5.83 -11.17
N ALA A 15 -2.63 6.28 -12.07
CA ALA A 15 -4.04 6.43 -11.75
C ALA A 15 -4.80 5.12 -11.82
N ALA A 16 -4.19 4.06 -12.38
CA ALA A 16 -4.86 2.78 -12.49
C ALA A 16 -5.28 2.24 -11.14
N LEU A 17 -4.48 2.45 -10.11
CA LEU A 17 -4.83 1.97 -8.78
C LEU A 17 -6.04 2.72 -8.22
N ALA A 18 -6.13 4.03 -8.49
CA ALA A 18 -7.26 4.82 -8.03
C ALA A 18 -8.56 4.37 -8.68
N GLN A 19 -8.48 3.82 -9.89
CA GLN A 19 -9.64 3.35 -10.65
C GLN A 19 -9.80 1.84 -10.58
N ALA A 20 -8.99 1.17 -9.78
CA ALA A 20 -9.01 -0.28 -9.70
C ALA A 20 -10.31 -0.78 -9.08
N PRO A 21 -10.76 -1.98 -9.46
CA PRO A 21 -11.94 -2.57 -8.83
C PRO A 21 -11.73 -2.76 -7.34
N PRO A 22 -12.80 -2.72 -6.53
CA PRO A 22 -12.67 -2.93 -5.10
C PRO A 22 -11.98 -4.24 -4.73
N GLU A 23 -12.17 -5.30 -5.51
CA GLU A 23 -11.51 -6.58 -5.23
C GLU A 23 -10.00 -6.48 -5.35
N TYR A 24 -9.52 -5.72 -6.32
CA TYR A 24 -8.10 -5.54 -6.49
C TYR A 24 -7.50 -4.77 -5.32
N LEU A 25 -8.15 -3.69 -4.94
CA LEU A 25 -7.70 -2.90 -3.80
C LEU A 25 -7.72 -3.71 -2.51
N LYS A 26 -8.73 -4.55 -2.36
CA LYS A 26 -8.80 -5.42 -1.21
C LYS A 26 -7.62 -6.39 -1.15
N ARG A 27 -7.27 -6.96 -2.29
CA ARG A 27 -6.14 -7.89 -2.35
C ARG A 27 -4.82 -7.19 -2.02
N VAL A 28 -4.65 -5.98 -2.53
CA VAL A 28 -3.46 -5.20 -2.19
C VAL A 28 -3.42 -4.94 -0.70
N ALA A 29 -4.53 -4.49 -0.12
CA ALA A 29 -4.59 -4.22 1.31
C ALA A 29 -4.33 -5.48 2.12
N ASP A 30 -4.90 -6.61 1.72
CA ASP A 30 -4.69 -7.86 2.44
C ASP A 30 -3.22 -8.30 2.39
N SER A 31 -2.53 -8.02 1.28
CA SER A 31 -1.10 -8.33 1.16
C SER A 31 -0.29 -7.52 2.16
N TYR A 32 -0.59 -6.23 2.31
CA TYR A 32 0.07 -5.40 3.31
C TYR A 32 -0.22 -5.88 4.73
N ARG A 33 -1.47 -6.24 5.00
CA ARG A 33 -1.83 -6.74 6.32
C ARG A 33 -1.14 -8.04 6.65
N ALA A 34 -1.01 -8.93 5.67
CA ALA A 34 -0.30 -10.19 5.87
C ALA A 34 1.18 -9.94 6.15
N ALA A 35 1.80 -9.01 5.41
CA ALA A 35 3.18 -8.66 5.64
C ALA A 35 3.37 -8.06 7.03
N PHE A 36 2.47 -7.16 7.43
CA PHE A 36 2.54 -6.59 8.76
C PHE A 36 2.46 -7.68 9.84
N SER A 37 1.51 -8.59 9.69
CA SER A 37 1.32 -9.66 10.67
C SER A 37 2.53 -10.58 10.76
N THR A 38 3.24 -10.77 9.65
CA THR A 38 4.43 -11.61 9.63
C THR A 38 5.55 -11.03 10.47
N TYR A 39 5.70 -9.72 10.46
CA TYR A 39 6.84 -9.07 11.10
C TYR A 39 6.53 -8.39 12.42
N GLU A 40 5.25 -8.17 12.72
CA GLU A 40 4.90 -7.36 13.87
C GLU A 40 5.33 -8.03 15.18
N ARG A 41 5.77 -7.19 16.11
CA ARG A 41 6.06 -7.58 17.48
C ARG A 41 5.53 -6.50 18.39
N ASP A 42 4.74 -6.91 19.36
CA ASP A 42 4.12 -5.98 20.31
C ASP A 42 3.33 -4.88 19.61
N GLY A 43 2.72 -5.24 18.47
CA GLY A 43 1.85 -4.33 17.75
C GLY A 43 2.55 -3.37 16.82
N VAL A 44 3.86 -3.50 16.64
CA VAL A 44 4.61 -2.59 15.77
C VAL A 44 5.57 -3.35 14.88
N VAL A 45 5.96 -2.71 13.77
CA VAL A 45 6.94 -3.24 12.83
C VAL A 45 8.04 -2.20 12.66
N THR A 46 9.29 -2.61 12.83
CA THR A 46 10.43 -1.71 12.67
C THR A 46 10.98 -1.76 11.27
N ARG A 47 11.76 -0.74 10.93
CA ARG A 47 12.37 -0.66 9.60
C ARG A 47 13.31 -1.84 9.35
N GLU A 48 14.06 -2.27 10.36
CA GLU A 48 14.97 -3.39 10.20
C GLU A 48 14.26 -4.70 9.90
N GLN A 49 13.11 -4.89 10.53
CA GLN A 49 12.37 -6.14 10.34
C GLN A 49 11.92 -6.35 8.91
N VAL A 50 11.68 -5.27 8.18
CA VAL A 50 11.07 -5.37 6.85
C VAL A 50 12.08 -5.24 5.73
N ARG A 51 13.35 -5.26 6.02
CA ARG A 51 14.35 -5.25 4.97
C ARG A 51 14.15 -6.45 4.07
N GLY A 52 14.07 -6.19 2.76
CA GLY A 52 13.82 -7.23 1.79
C GLY A 52 12.36 -7.50 1.51
N ASN A 53 11.45 -6.96 2.32
CA ASN A 53 10.03 -7.05 2.01
C ASN A 53 9.63 -5.78 1.26
N LEU A 54 9.44 -5.90 -0.05
CA LEU A 54 9.24 -4.73 -0.89
C LEU A 54 8.00 -3.93 -0.55
N LEU A 55 6.93 -4.58 -0.10
CA LEU A 55 5.71 -3.86 0.23
C LEU A 55 5.95 -2.89 1.38
N LEU A 56 6.58 -3.35 2.44
CA LEU A 56 6.76 -2.53 3.64
C LEU A 56 8.02 -1.69 3.57
N GLU A 57 9.08 -2.19 2.95
CA GLU A 57 10.33 -1.46 2.89
C GLU A 57 10.21 -0.22 2.00
N VAL A 58 9.67 -0.40 0.80
CA VAL A 58 9.60 0.69 -0.18
C VAL A 58 8.69 1.81 0.32
N TYR A 59 7.59 1.46 0.95
CA TYR A 59 6.61 2.46 1.39
C TYR A 59 6.66 2.73 2.88
N PHE A 60 7.74 2.33 3.54
CA PHE A 60 7.83 2.48 4.98
C PHE A 60 7.56 3.91 5.44
N ASP A 61 8.21 4.88 4.81
CA ASP A 61 8.05 6.28 5.20
C ASP A 61 6.65 6.81 4.93
N ASP A 62 5.99 6.29 3.89
CA ASP A 62 4.61 6.69 3.61
C ASP A 62 3.64 6.13 4.63
N ILE A 63 3.94 4.95 5.17
CA ILE A 63 3.10 4.32 6.18
C ILE A 63 3.40 4.91 7.55
N ASP A 64 4.68 5.14 7.86
CA ASP A 64 5.13 5.68 9.15
C ASP A 64 4.94 7.20 9.14
N ILE A 65 3.71 7.62 9.35
CA ILE A 65 3.32 9.02 9.18
C ILE A 65 4.07 9.94 10.13
N ASN A 66 4.23 9.53 11.38
CA ASN A 66 4.90 10.37 12.36
C ASN A 66 6.42 10.20 12.38
N ARG A 67 6.95 9.37 11.49
CA ARG A 67 8.41 9.21 11.31
C ARG A 67 9.13 8.80 12.57
N ASP A 68 8.53 7.94 13.37
CA ASP A 68 9.16 7.47 14.61
C ASP A 68 9.95 6.17 14.43
N GLY A 69 10.02 5.66 13.20
CA GLY A 69 10.82 4.49 12.90
C GLY A 69 10.11 3.17 13.05
N VAL A 70 8.85 3.19 13.44
CA VAL A 70 8.04 1.98 13.52
C VAL A 70 6.68 2.23 12.91
N ILE A 71 6.09 1.15 12.38
CA ILE A 71 4.73 1.19 11.83
C ILE A 71 3.80 0.54 12.84
N THR A 72 2.73 1.24 13.20
CA THR A 72 1.65 0.67 14.00
C THR A 72 0.54 0.20 13.08
N ARG A 73 -0.35 -0.63 13.62
CA ARG A 73 -1.49 -1.08 12.83
C ARG A 73 -2.38 0.10 12.42
N ALA A 74 -2.55 1.08 13.27
CA ALA A 74 -3.36 2.25 12.92
C ALA A 74 -2.76 3.01 11.74
N GLU A 75 -1.44 3.16 11.72
CA GLU A 75 -0.77 3.81 10.58
C GLU A 75 -0.94 3.00 9.31
N LEU A 76 -0.79 1.67 9.41
CA LEU A 76 -0.99 0.82 8.25
C LEU A 76 -2.41 0.95 7.70
N GLU A 77 -3.41 0.88 8.57
CA GLU A 77 -4.80 0.96 8.11
C GLU A 77 -5.10 2.32 7.48
N ARG A 78 -4.51 3.39 8.01
CA ARG A 78 -4.67 4.71 7.39
C ARG A 78 -4.05 4.75 6.00
N PHE A 79 -2.86 4.17 5.85
CA PHE A 79 -2.22 4.09 4.55
C PHE A 79 -3.11 3.33 3.57
N LEU A 80 -3.64 2.18 3.99
CA LEU A 80 -4.48 1.36 3.11
C LEU A 80 -5.78 2.05 2.73
N ALA A 81 -6.35 2.80 3.65
CA ALA A 81 -7.58 3.54 3.37
C ALA A 81 -7.37 4.63 2.33
N ASN A 82 -6.14 5.09 2.15
CA ASN A 82 -5.82 6.15 1.22
C ASN A 82 -5.14 5.67 -0.06
N LEU A 83 -5.13 4.35 -0.31
CA LEU A 83 -4.48 3.81 -1.50
C LEU A 83 -4.97 4.45 -2.80
N PRO A 84 -6.29 4.58 -3.03
CA PRO A 84 -6.75 5.18 -4.28
C PRO A 84 -6.27 6.61 -4.46
N ALA A 85 -6.25 7.40 -3.39
CA ALA A 85 -5.80 8.78 -3.47
C ALA A 85 -4.30 8.86 -3.76
N ARG A 86 -3.52 7.92 -3.20
CA ARG A 86 -2.09 7.91 -3.42
C ARG A 86 -1.70 7.56 -4.84
N ALA A 87 -2.57 6.85 -5.54
CA ALA A 87 -2.31 6.43 -6.91
C ALA A 87 -2.47 7.58 -7.91
N THR A 88 -3.09 8.66 -7.50
CA THR A 88 -3.25 9.84 -8.36
C THR A 88 -2.25 10.91 -7.99
#